data_8259c1c5c75f5031034dbee86bf111f5
#
_entry.id   8259c1c5c75f5031034dbee86bf111f5
#
_cell.length_a   1.000
_cell.length_b   1.000
_cell.length_c   1.000
_cell.angle_alpha   90.00
_cell.angle_beta   90.00
_cell.angle_gamma   90.00
#
_symmetry.space_group_name_H-M   'P 1'
#
loop_
_entity.id
_entity.type
_entity.pdbx_description
1 polymer ?
#
loop_
_entity_poly.entity_id
_entity_poly.type
_entity_poly.pdbx_seq_one_letter_code
_entity_poly.pdbx_strand_id
1 'polypeptide(L)'
;MEKDDFLDNIKELPKWVELYGINHHSPSQINSNDDIWSYKYLYLSQEERRELPINSKMFSGVCIGDMAQLQFGNFVWEYVKGKGLVKNPIPPQRKVFDKIIEKFTLYDPANEADKAQHEINRQGLALTFQQLKFGLKEVGLKSPIECERSVSLELPNCILPCIGRIDIEDENNFVEIKTKWRKKKQTKKRWYI
;
A
#
# COMPACT_ATOMS: atom_id res chain seq x y z
N MET A 1 16.90 -13.51 -29.25
CA MET A 1 16.98 -12.06 -29.27
C MET A 1 17.72 -11.68 -27.99
N GLU A 2 18.95 -11.24 -28.15
CA GLU A 2 19.80 -10.93 -27.03
C GLU A 2 19.28 -9.69 -26.29
N LYS A 3 19.49 -9.64 -24.98
CA LYS A 3 18.96 -8.62 -24.07
C LYS A 3 19.35 -7.19 -24.47
N ASP A 4 20.49 -7.05 -25.14
CA ASP A 4 21.08 -5.77 -25.50
C ASP A 4 20.43 -5.13 -26.74
N ASP A 5 19.90 -5.94 -27.67
CA ASP A 5 19.30 -5.45 -28.93
C ASP A 5 17.98 -4.69 -28.72
N PHE A 6 17.24 -4.94 -27.61
CA PHE A 6 15.97 -4.29 -27.37
C PHE A 6 16.14 -2.90 -26.77
N LEU A 7 17.07 -2.72 -25.84
CA LEU A 7 17.33 -1.44 -25.18
C LEU A 7 18.08 -0.45 -26.12
N ASP A 8 18.96 -0.95 -26.94
CA ASP A 8 19.69 -0.13 -27.91
C ASP A 8 18.81 0.44 -29.04
N ASN A 9 17.64 -0.16 -29.26
CA ASN A 9 16.65 0.34 -30.21
C ASN A 9 15.67 1.37 -29.64
N ILE A 10 15.64 1.58 -28.33
CA ILE A 10 14.80 2.61 -27.67
C ILE A 10 15.64 3.88 -27.53
N LYS A 11 15.80 4.61 -28.62
CA LYS A 11 16.58 5.87 -28.63
C LYS A 11 15.90 7.02 -27.86
N GLU A 12 14.60 6.94 -27.61
CA GLU A 12 13.83 7.97 -26.88
C GLU A 12 12.75 7.33 -26.02
N LEU A 13 12.58 7.83 -24.80
CA LEU A 13 11.43 7.48 -23.96
C LEU A 13 10.14 7.86 -24.70
N PRO A 14 9.10 7.03 -24.64
CA PRO A 14 7.81 7.39 -25.22
C PRO A 14 7.35 8.75 -24.69
N LYS A 15 6.84 9.61 -25.57
CA LYS A 15 6.37 10.97 -25.21
C LYS A 15 5.39 10.99 -24.04
N TRP A 16 4.61 9.93 -23.85
CA TRP A 16 3.69 9.82 -22.74
C TRP A 16 4.38 9.67 -21.37
N VAL A 17 5.62 9.13 -21.33
CA VAL A 17 6.41 9.06 -20.07
C VAL A 17 6.77 10.47 -19.62
N GLU A 18 7.23 11.30 -20.54
CA GLU A 18 7.58 12.69 -20.25
C GLU A 18 6.32 13.53 -19.96
N LEU A 19 5.30 13.39 -20.81
CA LEU A 19 4.06 14.15 -20.71
C LEU A 19 3.33 13.95 -19.36
N TYR A 20 3.34 12.71 -18.86
CA TYR A 20 2.62 12.36 -17.62
C TYR A 20 3.53 12.20 -16.40
N GLY A 21 4.82 12.43 -16.54
CA GLY A 21 5.81 12.32 -15.46
C GLY A 21 5.92 10.91 -14.88
N ILE A 22 5.70 9.89 -15.73
CA ILE A 22 5.76 8.49 -15.31
C ILE A 22 7.22 8.07 -15.29
N ASN A 23 7.70 7.61 -14.14
CA ASN A 23 9.08 7.17 -13.97
C ASN A 23 9.22 5.71 -13.48
N HIS A 24 8.10 5.02 -13.27
CA HIS A 24 8.09 3.62 -12.85
C HIS A 24 6.74 2.95 -13.11
N HIS A 25 6.70 1.62 -13.06
CA HIS A 25 5.49 0.82 -12.97
C HIS A 25 5.29 0.36 -11.53
N SER A 26 4.06 0.34 -11.04
CA SER A 26 3.75 -0.31 -9.76
C SER A 26 3.29 -1.77 -9.97
N PRO A 27 3.50 -2.68 -9.00
CA PRO A 27 3.03 -4.05 -9.11
C PRO A 27 1.52 -4.16 -9.33
N SER A 28 0.74 -3.26 -8.72
CA SER A 28 -0.71 -3.21 -8.90
C SER A 28 -1.11 -2.86 -10.33
N GLN A 29 -0.33 -2.02 -11.03
CA GLN A 29 -0.57 -1.69 -12.43
C GLN A 29 -0.26 -2.86 -13.36
N ILE A 30 0.82 -3.60 -13.07
CA ILE A 30 1.20 -4.77 -13.87
C ILE A 30 0.17 -5.90 -13.73
N ASN A 31 -0.40 -6.05 -12.52
CA ASN A 31 -1.40 -7.08 -12.23
C ASN A 31 -2.83 -6.67 -12.58
N SER A 32 -3.08 -5.38 -12.81
CA SER A 32 -4.40 -4.95 -13.23
C SER A 32 -4.55 -5.20 -14.73
N ASN A 33 -5.41 -6.11 -15.11
CA ASN A 33 -5.97 -6.16 -16.47
C ASN A 33 -6.85 -4.93 -16.74
N ASP A 34 -6.79 -3.96 -15.85
CA ASP A 34 -7.61 -2.79 -15.88
C ASP A 34 -7.10 -1.86 -16.95
N ASP A 35 -7.86 -1.90 -17.96
CA ASP A 35 -8.49 -0.82 -18.63
C ASP A 35 -7.64 0.48 -18.64
N ILE A 36 -7.45 0.96 -19.83
CA ILE A 36 -7.02 2.32 -20.19
C ILE A 36 -7.50 3.40 -19.19
N TRP A 37 -8.59 3.16 -18.45
CA TRP A 37 -9.12 4.02 -17.41
C TRP A 37 -8.26 4.11 -16.14
N SER A 38 -7.80 3.02 -15.57
CA SER A 38 -6.90 3.01 -14.41
C SER A 38 -5.59 3.69 -14.78
N TYR A 39 -5.14 3.48 -16.01
CA TYR A 39 -3.97 4.12 -16.55
C TYR A 39 -4.14 5.64 -16.67
N LYS A 40 -5.27 6.10 -17.21
CA LYS A 40 -5.60 7.54 -17.31
C LYS A 40 -5.72 8.22 -15.96
N TYR A 41 -6.30 7.57 -14.96
CA TYR A 41 -6.46 8.16 -13.63
C TYR A 41 -5.16 8.29 -12.86
N LEU A 42 -4.21 7.39 -13.09
CA LEU A 42 -2.93 7.41 -12.39
C LEU A 42 -1.90 8.32 -13.06
N TYR A 43 -2.05 8.56 -14.37
CA TYR A 43 -1.01 9.20 -15.15
C TYR A 43 -1.45 10.47 -15.90
N LEU A 44 -2.68 10.89 -15.74
CA LEU A 44 -3.09 12.22 -16.16
C LEU A 44 -2.32 13.30 -15.38
N SER A 45 -2.12 14.46 -15.96
CA SER A 45 -1.54 15.61 -15.27
C SER A 45 -2.27 15.88 -13.95
N GLN A 46 -1.64 16.57 -13.02
CA GLN A 46 -2.29 16.87 -11.73
C GLN A 46 -3.63 17.60 -11.89
N GLU A 47 -3.77 18.40 -12.94
CA GLU A 47 -5.00 19.12 -13.27
C GLU A 47 -6.08 18.22 -13.85
N GLU A 48 -5.68 17.13 -14.50
CA GLU A 48 -6.57 16.12 -15.09
C GLU A 48 -6.85 14.95 -14.13
N ARG A 49 -6.05 14.81 -13.06
CA ARG A 49 -6.30 13.81 -12.02
C ARG A 49 -7.56 14.15 -11.25
N ARG A 50 -8.59 13.39 -11.46
CA ARG A 50 -9.67 13.36 -10.46
C ARG A 50 -9.10 12.65 -9.23
N GLU A 51 -9.07 13.35 -8.09
CA GLU A 51 -8.84 12.70 -6.81
C GLU A 51 -9.90 11.60 -6.68
N LEU A 52 -9.46 10.36 -6.68
CA LEU A 52 -10.36 9.25 -6.35
C LEU A 52 -10.70 9.41 -4.87
N PRO A 53 -11.98 9.63 -4.53
CA PRO A 53 -12.35 9.78 -3.14
C PRO A 53 -11.97 8.50 -2.40
N ILE A 54 -11.21 8.66 -1.33
CA ILE A 54 -10.86 7.56 -0.44
C ILE A 54 -12.18 7.05 0.15
N ASN A 55 -12.55 5.82 -0.17
CA ASN A 55 -13.71 5.20 0.45
C ASN A 55 -13.35 4.54 1.79
N SER A 56 -14.35 4.19 2.57
CA SER A 56 -14.18 3.61 3.91
C SER A 56 -13.33 2.33 3.95
N LYS A 57 -13.33 1.52 2.87
CA LYS A 57 -12.50 0.32 2.77
C LYS A 57 -11.02 0.68 2.61
N MET A 58 -10.73 1.63 1.73
CA MET A 58 -9.37 2.13 1.52
C MET A 58 -8.83 2.80 2.78
N PHE A 59 -9.65 3.66 3.39
CA PHE A 59 -9.29 4.33 4.64
C PHE A 59 -9.01 3.34 5.77
N SER A 60 -9.85 2.31 5.91
CA SER A 60 -9.61 1.25 6.89
C SER A 60 -8.32 0.47 6.62
N GLY A 61 -7.98 0.23 5.35
CA GLY A 61 -6.71 -0.36 4.95
C GLY A 61 -5.52 0.48 5.41
N VAL A 62 -5.57 1.80 5.18
CA VAL A 62 -4.54 2.74 5.66
C VAL A 62 -4.42 2.69 7.18
N CYS A 63 -5.53 2.72 7.92
CA CYS A 63 -5.50 2.65 9.38
C CYS A 63 -4.88 1.34 9.90
N ILE A 64 -5.10 0.22 9.22
CA ILE A 64 -4.48 -1.07 9.59
C ILE A 64 -2.99 -1.07 9.27
N GLY A 65 -2.57 -0.49 8.15
CA GLY A 65 -1.16 -0.26 7.84
C GLY A 65 -0.45 0.58 8.91
N ASP A 66 -1.00 1.74 9.25
CA ASP A 66 -0.49 2.59 10.32
C ASP A 66 -0.40 1.85 11.67
N MET A 67 -1.41 1.04 11.98
CA MET A 67 -1.43 0.24 13.20
C MET A 67 -0.28 -0.76 13.25
N ALA A 68 0.01 -1.41 12.13
CA ALA A 68 1.11 -2.34 11.99
C ALA A 68 2.47 -1.63 12.18
N GLN A 69 2.66 -0.50 11.50
CA GLN A 69 3.89 0.30 11.62
C GLN A 69 4.11 0.77 13.06
N LEU A 70 3.12 1.38 13.67
CA LEU A 70 3.23 1.95 15.02
C LEU A 70 3.40 0.87 16.11
N GLN A 71 2.89 -0.33 15.89
CA GLN A 71 2.94 -1.42 16.87
C GLN A 71 4.22 -2.25 16.77
N PHE A 72 4.75 -2.45 15.57
CA PHE A 72 5.83 -3.41 15.31
C PHE A 72 7.06 -2.78 14.68
N GLY A 73 6.91 -1.68 13.92
CA GLY A 73 8.01 -1.04 13.22
C GLY A 73 9.02 -0.38 14.15
N ASN A 74 10.30 -0.51 13.80
CA ASN A 74 11.38 0.27 14.41
C ASN A 74 11.76 1.46 13.54
N PHE A 75 11.61 1.31 12.23
CA PHE A 75 11.92 2.34 11.24
C PHE A 75 10.85 2.38 10.16
N VAL A 76 10.65 3.57 9.58
CA VAL A 76 9.82 3.79 8.40
C VAL A 76 10.62 4.51 7.32
N TRP A 77 10.42 4.12 6.08
CA TRP A 77 10.99 4.79 4.91
C TRP A 77 9.99 5.79 4.35
N GLU A 78 10.39 7.04 4.26
CA GLU A 78 9.56 8.13 3.76
C GLU A 78 10.29 8.88 2.65
N TYR A 79 9.53 9.27 1.62
CA TYR A 79 10.07 10.14 0.57
C TYR A 79 10.03 11.59 1.04
N VAL A 80 11.20 12.20 1.15
CA VAL A 80 11.36 13.62 1.50
C VAL A 80 11.80 14.39 0.28
N LYS A 81 11.03 15.41 -0.10
CA LYS A 81 11.34 16.26 -1.26
C LYS A 81 12.76 16.84 -1.15
N GLY A 82 13.58 16.61 -2.18
CA GLY A 82 14.97 17.07 -2.23
C GLY A 82 16.00 16.17 -1.51
N LYS A 83 15.55 15.15 -0.76
CA LYS A 83 16.45 14.19 -0.08
C LYS A 83 16.26 12.75 -0.56
N GLY A 84 15.17 12.47 -1.29
CA GLY A 84 14.81 11.12 -1.70
C GLY A 84 14.22 10.30 -0.54
N LEU A 85 14.45 8.98 -0.56
CA LEU A 85 14.02 8.07 0.50
C LEU A 85 14.89 8.24 1.75
N VAL A 86 14.23 8.50 2.88
CA VAL A 86 14.88 8.69 4.19
C VAL A 86 14.32 7.66 5.17
N LYS A 87 15.24 7.01 5.89
CA LYS A 87 14.90 6.06 6.95
C LYS A 87 14.77 6.79 8.28
N ASN A 88 13.55 6.86 8.80
CA ASN A 88 13.22 7.53 10.05
C ASN A 88 12.92 6.50 11.17
N PRO A 89 13.39 6.73 12.40
CA PRO A 89 13.03 5.87 13.52
C PRO A 89 11.55 6.08 13.90
N ILE A 90 10.86 4.98 14.20
CA ILE A 90 9.52 5.01 14.79
C ILE A 90 9.67 5.00 16.30
N PRO A 91 9.33 6.09 17.01
CA PRO A 91 9.43 6.09 18.46
C PRO A 91 8.41 5.10 19.06
N PRO A 92 8.77 4.39 20.15
CA PRO A 92 7.88 3.48 20.82
C PRO A 92 6.55 4.15 21.17
N GLN A 93 5.46 3.58 20.71
CA GLN A 93 4.12 4.13 20.90
C GLN A 93 3.38 3.38 22.00
N ARG A 94 2.78 4.13 22.93
CA ARG A 94 1.79 3.60 23.85
C ARG A 94 0.39 3.84 23.28
N LYS A 95 -0.53 2.91 23.58
CA LYS A 95 -1.95 3.04 23.17
C LYS A 95 -2.14 3.21 21.64
N VAL A 96 -1.41 2.42 20.87
CA VAL A 96 -1.50 2.45 19.39
C VAL A 96 -2.96 2.28 18.94
N PHE A 97 -3.69 1.35 19.57
CA PHE A 97 -5.10 1.11 19.22
C PHE A 97 -5.97 2.35 19.43
N ASP A 98 -5.80 3.07 20.55
CA ASP A 98 -6.58 4.28 20.83
C ASP A 98 -6.33 5.39 19.79
N LYS A 99 -5.07 5.58 19.39
CA LYS A 99 -4.70 6.53 18.33
C LYS A 99 -5.33 6.18 16.98
N ILE A 100 -5.39 4.91 16.66
CA ILE A 100 -6.00 4.45 15.41
C ILE A 100 -7.53 4.59 15.47
N ILE A 101 -8.16 4.33 16.61
CA ILE A 101 -9.59 4.60 16.81
C ILE A 101 -9.89 6.08 16.61
N GLU A 102 -9.08 6.97 17.21
CA GLU A 102 -9.23 8.41 17.03
C GLU A 102 -9.12 8.80 15.56
N LYS A 103 -8.05 8.37 14.86
CA LYS A 103 -7.91 8.58 13.41
C LYS A 103 -9.12 8.03 12.65
N PHE A 104 -9.60 6.85 13.02
CA PHE A 104 -10.72 6.20 12.36
C PHE A 104 -12.02 7.01 12.47
N THR A 105 -12.24 7.72 13.57
CA THR A 105 -13.42 8.59 13.76
C THR A 105 -13.39 9.87 12.94
N LEU A 106 -12.22 10.25 12.41
CA LEU A 106 -12.07 11.45 11.56
C LEU A 106 -12.49 11.24 10.11
N TYR A 107 -12.83 10.00 9.73
CA TYR A 107 -13.28 9.72 8.37
C TYR A 107 -14.65 10.32 8.10
N ASP A 108 -14.75 11.05 7.00
CA ASP A 108 -15.99 11.63 6.50
C ASP A 108 -16.54 10.81 5.32
N PRO A 109 -17.61 10.02 5.52
CA PRO A 109 -18.16 9.16 4.49
C PRO A 109 -18.79 9.94 3.35
N ALA A 110 -18.50 9.57 2.10
CA ALA A 110 -19.01 10.23 0.91
C ALA A 110 -20.53 10.06 0.70
N ASN A 111 -21.14 9.01 1.23
CA ASN A 111 -22.56 8.69 1.11
C ASN A 111 -23.01 7.67 2.17
N GLU A 112 -24.32 7.41 2.24
CA GLU A 112 -24.90 6.47 3.23
C GLU A 112 -24.38 5.02 3.10
N ALA A 113 -24.09 4.56 1.89
CA ALA A 113 -23.54 3.22 1.69
C ALA A 113 -22.09 3.13 2.23
N ASP A 114 -21.31 4.17 2.03
CA ASP A 114 -19.94 4.29 2.56
C ASP A 114 -19.94 4.44 4.08
N LYS A 115 -20.88 5.21 4.63
CA LYS A 115 -21.11 5.33 6.07
C LYS A 115 -21.47 3.99 6.72
N ALA A 116 -22.38 3.23 6.12
CA ALA A 116 -22.74 1.90 6.59
C ALA A 116 -21.53 0.95 6.56
N GLN A 117 -20.71 1.02 5.52
CA GLN A 117 -19.48 0.23 5.42
C GLN A 117 -18.46 0.66 6.46
N HIS A 118 -18.31 1.96 6.71
CA HIS A 118 -17.41 2.50 7.73
C HIS A 118 -17.77 1.99 9.12
N GLU A 119 -19.05 1.97 9.46
CA GLU A 119 -19.52 1.45 10.75
C GLU A 119 -19.23 -0.06 10.91
N ILE A 120 -19.41 -0.86 9.84
CA ILE A 120 -19.02 -2.28 9.85
C ILE A 120 -17.53 -2.42 10.10
N ASN A 121 -16.70 -1.60 9.43
CA ASN A 121 -15.26 -1.62 9.60
C ASN A 121 -14.86 -1.23 11.03
N ARG A 122 -15.50 -0.22 11.59
CA ARG A 122 -15.29 0.24 12.97
C ARG A 122 -15.56 -0.86 13.99
N GLN A 123 -16.68 -1.56 13.86
CA GLN A 123 -17.03 -2.68 14.73
C GLN A 123 -16.04 -3.85 14.63
N GLY A 124 -15.46 -4.07 13.45
CA GLY A 124 -14.47 -5.12 13.21
C GLY A 124 -13.03 -4.76 13.62
N LEU A 125 -12.75 -3.48 13.92
CA LEU A 125 -11.37 -2.99 14.03
C LEU A 125 -10.56 -3.67 15.14
N ALA A 126 -11.17 -3.90 16.31
CA ALA A 126 -10.50 -4.57 17.44
C ALA A 126 -10.09 -6.01 17.09
N LEU A 127 -10.98 -6.75 16.43
CA LEU A 127 -10.70 -8.11 15.98
C LEU A 127 -9.59 -8.11 14.92
N THR A 128 -9.66 -7.18 13.96
CA THR A 128 -8.64 -7.04 12.92
C THR A 128 -7.27 -6.75 13.52
N PHE A 129 -7.20 -5.90 14.54
CA PHE A 129 -5.96 -5.63 15.26
C PHE A 129 -5.39 -6.87 15.97
N GLN A 130 -6.24 -7.64 16.61
CA GLN A 130 -5.80 -8.90 17.24
C GLN A 130 -5.29 -9.89 16.20
N GLN A 131 -5.98 -10.03 15.06
CA GLN A 131 -5.56 -10.90 13.95
C GLN A 131 -4.23 -10.44 13.35
N LEU A 132 -4.04 -9.13 13.17
CA LEU A 132 -2.77 -8.56 12.71
C LEU A 132 -1.63 -8.90 13.67
N LYS A 133 -1.84 -8.68 14.97
CA LYS A 133 -0.83 -9.01 16.01
C LYS A 133 -0.47 -10.49 16.00
N PHE A 134 -1.48 -11.35 15.91
CA PHE A 134 -1.26 -12.78 15.85
C PHE A 134 -0.49 -13.17 14.59
N GLY A 135 -0.93 -12.71 13.41
CA GLY A 135 -0.28 -13.03 12.14
C GLY A 135 1.19 -12.59 12.08
N LEU A 136 1.49 -11.35 12.51
CA LEU A 136 2.86 -10.86 12.53
C LEU A 136 3.76 -11.59 13.55
N LYS A 137 3.18 -12.05 14.67
CA LYS A 137 3.89 -12.89 15.62
C LYS A 137 4.21 -14.27 15.05
N GLU A 138 3.27 -14.88 14.32
CA GLU A 138 3.46 -16.17 13.66
C GLU A 138 4.54 -16.12 12.57
N VAL A 139 4.65 -15.02 11.85
CA VAL A 139 5.75 -14.79 10.89
C VAL A 139 7.12 -14.77 11.59
N GLY A 140 7.15 -14.42 12.86
CA GLY A 140 8.37 -14.42 13.66
C GLY A 140 9.35 -13.30 13.30
N LEU A 141 8.85 -12.14 12.91
CA LEU A 141 9.65 -10.96 12.62
C LEU A 141 10.61 -10.61 13.76
N LYS A 142 11.84 -10.30 13.41
CA LYS A 142 12.91 -9.94 14.36
C LYS A 142 13.30 -8.48 14.17
N SER A 143 13.55 -7.80 15.28
CA SER A 143 14.06 -6.42 15.27
C SER A 143 15.49 -6.36 14.70
N PRO A 144 15.85 -5.33 13.93
CA PRO A 144 15.03 -4.17 13.60
C PRO A 144 14.01 -4.47 12.50
N ILE A 145 12.77 -4.00 12.69
CA ILE A 145 11.69 -4.10 11.72
C ILE A 145 11.57 -2.79 10.95
N GLU A 146 11.59 -2.87 9.64
CA GLU A 146 11.45 -1.74 8.72
C GLU A 146 10.07 -1.75 8.06
N CYS A 147 9.53 -0.55 7.84
CA CYS A 147 8.22 -0.36 7.22
C CYS A 147 8.31 0.52 5.99
N GLU A 148 7.43 0.29 5.00
CA GLU A 148 7.28 1.10 3.80
C GLU A 148 8.55 1.20 2.93
N ARG A 149 9.42 0.19 2.96
CA ARG A 149 10.63 0.21 2.14
C ARG A 149 10.29 0.05 0.66
N SER A 150 10.73 1.00 -0.15
CA SER A 150 10.61 0.91 -1.60
C SER A 150 11.69 -0.01 -2.17
N VAL A 151 11.27 -0.88 -3.04
CA VAL A 151 12.13 -1.77 -3.82
C VAL A 151 11.95 -1.49 -5.30
N SER A 152 13.05 -1.45 -6.04
CA SER A 152 13.06 -1.26 -7.47
C SER A 152 13.57 -2.52 -8.16
N LEU A 153 12.87 -2.94 -9.19
CA LEU A 153 13.22 -4.09 -10.01
C LEU A 153 13.22 -3.68 -11.49
N GLU A 154 14.32 -3.87 -12.14
CA GLU A 154 14.40 -3.78 -13.59
C GLU A 154 13.85 -5.09 -14.19
N LEU A 155 12.82 -4.98 -14.99
CA LEU A 155 12.20 -6.11 -15.65
C LEU A 155 12.69 -6.19 -17.10
N PRO A 156 13.01 -7.38 -17.59
CA PRO A 156 13.35 -7.56 -19.00
C PRO A 156 12.24 -7.03 -19.91
N ASN A 157 12.62 -6.29 -20.93
CA ASN A 157 11.69 -5.68 -21.88
C ASN A 157 10.73 -4.60 -21.32
N CYS A 158 10.97 -4.11 -20.12
CA CYS A 158 10.28 -2.94 -19.57
C CYS A 158 11.18 -1.71 -19.66
N ILE A 159 10.65 -0.63 -20.23
CA ILE A 159 11.39 0.64 -20.38
C ILE A 159 11.59 1.30 -19.01
N LEU A 160 10.63 1.14 -18.12
CA LEU A 160 10.65 1.72 -16.79
C LEU A 160 10.81 0.63 -15.73
N PRO A 161 11.50 0.91 -14.62
CA PRO A 161 11.60 -0.02 -13.51
C PRO A 161 10.24 -0.27 -12.88
N CYS A 162 10.05 -1.44 -12.30
CA CYS A 162 8.93 -1.72 -11.42
C CYS A 162 9.32 -1.31 -9.98
N ILE A 163 8.59 -0.36 -9.40
CA ILE A 163 8.79 0.06 -8.01
C ILE A 163 7.63 -0.42 -7.16
N GLY A 164 7.94 -1.27 -6.20
CA GLY A 164 7.02 -1.73 -5.17
C GLY A 164 7.36 -1.15 -3.82
N ARG A 165 6.44 -1.34 -2.87
CA ARG A 165 6.63 -0.98 -1.47
C ARG A 165 6.34 -2.19 -0.60
N ILE A 166 7.23 -2.48 0.32
CA ILE A 166 7.09 -3.55 1.30
C ILE A 166 6.48 -2.95 2.56
N ASP A 167 5.32 -3.46 2.99
CA ASP A 167 4.61 -2.91 4.15
C ASP A 167 5.44 -3.08 5.43
N ILE A 168 5.97 -4.29 5.67
CA ILE A 168 6.81 -4.62 6.84
C ILE A 168 7.86 -5.65 6.46
N GLU A 169 9.08 -5.47 6.93
CA GLU A 169 10.15 -6.46 6.77
C GLU A 169 11.14 -6.49 7.94
N ASP A 170 11.86 -7.57 8.05
CA ASP A 170 13.11 -7.70 8.80
C ASP A 170 14.23 -8.21 7.87
N GLU A 171 15.36 -8.61 8.43
CA GLU A 171 16.50 -9.12 7.65
C GLU A 171 16.15 -10.34 6.77
N ASN A 172 15.20 -11.18 7.21
CA ASN A 172 14.91 -12.47 6.59
C ASN A 172 13.49 -12.62 6.03
N ASN A 173 12.58 -11.76 6.44
CA ASN A 173 11.16 -11.87 6.14
C ASN A 173 10.58 -10.54 5.64
N PHE A 174 9.61 -10.63 4.74
CA PHE A 174 8.78 -9.49 4.38
C PHE A 174 7.30 -9.88 4.46
N VAL A 175 6.46 -8.92 4.80
CA VAL A 175 5.01 -9.11 4.94
C VAL A 175 4.29 -8.02 4.18
N GLU A 176 3.33 -8.41 3.39
CA GLU A 176 2.36 -7.52 2.76
C GLU A 176 1.02 -7.64 3.48
N ILE A 177 0.45 -6.51 3.90
CA ILE A 177 -0.79 -6.47 4.66
C ILE A 177 -1.97 -6.26 3.72
N LYS A 178 -2.84 -7.27 3.62
CA LYS A 178 -4.07 -7.17 2.81
C LYS A 178 -5.30 -7.25 3.72
N THR A 179 -6.12 -6.22 3.68
CA THR A 179 -7.37 -6.17 4.42
C THR A 179 -8.55 -6.51 3.52
N LYS A 180 -9.44 -7.40 3.97
CA LYS A 180 -10.70 -7.72 3.29
C LYS A 180 -11.88 -7.45 4.21
N TRP A 181 -12.62 -6.41 3.91
CA TRP A 181 -13.85 -6.07 4.61
C TRP A 181 -15.05 -6.68 3.88
N ARG A 182 -15.53 -7.83 4.35
CA ARG A 182 -16.70 -8.50 3.78
C ARG A 182 -17.89 -8.35 4.70
N LYS A 183 -19.07 -8.04 4.14
CA LYS A 183 -20.33 -8.30 4.83
C LYS A 183 -20.38 -9.79 5.17
N LYS A 184 -20.66 -10.14 6.42
CA LYS A 184 -20.94 -11.54 6.79
C LYS A 184 -22.12 -12.04 5.95
N LYS A 185 -21.87 -12.71 4.84
CA LYS A 185 -22.78 -13.75 4.39
C LYS A 185 -22.56 -14.90 5.34
N GLN A 186 -23.62 -15.30 6.07
CA GLN A 186 -23.62 -16.54 6.84
C GLN A 186 -23.36 -17.69 5.88
N THR A 187 -22.13 -18.08 5.71
CA THR A 187 -21.77 -19.33 5.05
C THR A 187 -20.45 -19.81 5.63
N LYS A 188 -20.50 -21.07 6.04
CA LYS A 188 -19.48 -21.94 6.62
C LYS A 188 -18.02 -21.50 6.43
N LYS A 189 -17.32 -21.42 7.55
CA LYS A 189 -15.88 -21.15 7.70
C LYS A 189 -15.05 -21.97 6.71
N ARG A 190 -14.32 -21.28 5.83
CA ARG A 190 -13.07 -21.79 5.27
C ARG A 190 -12.02 -20.74 5.57
N TRP A 191 -11.06 -21.11 6.39
CA TRP A 191 -9.86 -20.34 6.64
C TRP A 191 -8.91 -20.60 5.47
N TYR A 192 -8.39 -19.57 4.85
CA TYR A 192 -7.19 -19.65 4.01
C TYR A 192 -6.13 -18.81 4.71
N ILE A 193 -5.02 -19.50 5.02
CA ILE A 193 -3.76 -18.91 5.45
C ILE A 193 -3.08 -18.36 4.22
#